data_b104b3a1c3fd8ecf9348e12b714e4024
#
_entry.id   b104b3a1c3fd8ecf9348e12b714e4024
#
_cell.length_a   1.000
_cell.length_b   1.000
_cell.length_c   1.000
_cell.angle_alpha   90.00
_cell.angle_beta   90.00
_cell.angle_gamma   90.00
#
_symmetry.space_group_name_H-M   'P 1'
#
loop_
_entity.id
_entity.type
_entity.pdbx_description
1 polymer ?
#
loop_
_entity_poly.entity_id
_entity_poly.type
_entity_poly.pdbx_seq_one_letter_code
_entity_poly.pdbx_strand_id
1 'polypeptide(L)'
;MTSTEALYQHYLKHPVISTDTRTITKDCLFFALKGENFDANTFAAKALEQGAAFAIIDRAEFAINENCILVPDVLGALQALAEFHRDQLNIPVIGLTGSNGKTTTKELIKAVLAEKYKVFATKGNLNNHIGVPLSILSISHDIEIAVIEMGANHQQEIAMLCEIAKPTHGLITNVGMAHLDGFGGFEGVKKGKAELYAYLKKVNGYTFIYRNNPYLIEMSNAAGLNKIVYYGTAGENTISGELIDTDPFIELKWSFQEGTFNVKANLTGTYNFENILAAICIGNFFNIKPSAINEGLINYFPVNNRSQLTKTAKNNVICDFYNANPSSMMAALNNLKSLSAKHKTVIIGDMFELGDEAAKQHQEIAKIAYDGNFDELIFIGENFFAFKDQNNGMFFKTRTEAYQYLAEHTISDSLVLLKGSRGMALEQLLPLL
;
A
#
# COMPACT_ATOMS: atom_id res chain seq x y z
N MET A 1 -11.97 11.96 33.49
CA MET A 1 -11.54 11.47 32.15
C MET A 1 -10.41 10.49 32.36
N THR A 2 -10.43 9.37 31.64
CA THR A 2 -9.44 8.29 31.79
C THR A 2 -8.13 8.71 31.15
N SER A 3 -6.99 8.52 31.86
CA SER A 3 -5.67 8.79 31.29
C SER A 3 -5.25 7.69 30.29
N THR A 4 -4.26 8.00 29.43
CA THR A 4 -3.73 7.01 28.48
C THR A 4 -3.14 5.79 29.20
N GLU A 5 -2.45 5.98 30.32
CA GLU A 5 -1.89 4.90 31.15
C GLU A 5 -2.99 3.99 31.70
N ALA A 6 -4.10 4.57 32.18
CA ALA A 6 -5.24 3.79 32.67
C ALA A 6 -5.91 3.01 31.53
N LEU A 7 -6.08 3.62 30.35
CA LEU A 7 -6.59 2.95 29.16
C LEU A 7 -5.67 1.83 28.70
N TYR A 8 -4.34 2.02 28.83
CA TYR A 8 -3.35 1.00 28.51
C TYR A 8 -3.46 -0.23 29.43
N GLN A 9 -3.83 -0.07 30.71
CA GLN A 9 -4.09 -1.21 31.62
C GLN A 9 -5.31 -2.02 31.18
N HIS A 10 -6.33 -1.40 30.59
CA HIS A 10 -7.44 -2.13 29.96
C HIS A 10 -6.98 -2.85 28.70
N TYR A 11 -6.20 -2.19 27.86
CA TYR A 11 -5.63 -2.79 26.63
C TYR A 11 -4.78 -4.03 26.93
N LEU A 12 -3.93 -4.01 27.96
CA LEU A 12 -3.11 -5.18 28.34
C LEU A 12 -3.97 -6.42 28.71
N LYS A 13 -5.17 -6.22 29.25
CA LYS A 13 -6.10 -7.31 29.56
C LYS A 13 -6.98 -7.70 28.37
N HIS A 14 -7.23 -6.76 27.46
CA HIS A 14 -8.11 -6.88 26.32
C HIS A 14 -7.42 -6.35 25.04
N PRO A 15 -6.39 -7.07 24.52
CA PRO A 15 -5.51 -6.51 23.48
C PRO A 15 -6.13 -6.48 22.08
N VAL A 16 -7.36 -6.93 21.92
CA VAL A 16 -8.08 -6.87 20.65
C VAL A 16 -8.88 -5.58 20.60
N ILE A 17 -8.70 -4.82 19.53
CA ILE A 17 -9.41 -3.56 19.30
C ILE A 17 -10.37 -3.72 18.12
N SER A 18 -11.60 -3.23 18.28
CA SER A 18 -12.56 -3.08 17.20
C SER A 18 -13.04 -1.64 17.09
N THR A 19 -13.24 -1.17 15.88
CA THR A 19 -13.86 0.13 15.54
C THR A 19 -15.17 -0.05 14.78
N ASP A 20 -15.61 -1.31 14.59
CA ASP A 20 -16.81 -1.67 13.83
C ASP A 20 -17.59 -2.76 14.57
N THR A 21 -18.86 -2.50 14.86
CA THR A 21 -19.74 -3.46 15.57
C THR A 21 -19.98 -4.76 14.80
N ARG A 22 -19.70 -4.81 13.50
CA ARG A 22 -19.78 -6.04 12.69
C ARG A 22 -18.60 -6.99 12.93
N THR A 23 -17.52 -6.49 13.55
CA THR A 23 -16.27 -7.22 13.81
C THR A 23 -15.97 -7.38 15.30
N ILE A 24 -16.95 -7.14 16.17
CA ILE A 24 -16.82 -7.36 17.62
C ILE A 24 -16.46 -8.80 17.88
N THR A 25 -15.41 -9.01 18.68
CA THR A 25 -15.04 -10.29 19.26
C THR A 25 -15.20 -10.22 20.76
N LYS A 26 -15.37 -11.38 21.40
CA LYS A 26 -15.47 -11.45 22.85
C LYS A 26 -14.22 -10.84 23.50
N ASP A 27 -14.45 -10.05 24.54
CA ASP A 27 -13.41 -9.39 25.35
C ASP A 27 -12.57 -8.33 24.61
N CYS A 28 -13.02 -7.79 23.46
CA CYS A 28 -12.34 -6.68 22.78
C CYS A 28 -12.64 -5.31 23.43
N LEU A 29 -11.80 -4.32 23.09
CA LEU A 29 -12.07 -2.89 23.31
C LEU A 29 -12.73 -2.30 22.07
N PHE A 30 -13.93 -1.76 22.21
CA PHE A 30 -14.62 -1.07 21.12
C PHE A 30 -14.34 0.44 21.19
N PHE A 31 -13.71 0.99 20.17
CA PHE A 31 -13.48 2.43 20.00
C PHE A 31 -14.58 3.04 19.13
N ALA A 32 -15.46 3.83 19.73
CA ALA A 32 -16.63 4.43 19.09
C ALA A 32 -16.26 5.65 18.24
N LEU A 33 -15.56 5.44 17.12
CA LEU A 33 -15.10 6.50 16.23
C LEU A 33 -16.26 7.26 15.58
N LYS A 34 -16.03 8.55 15.27
CA LYS A 34 -16.93 9.39 14.49
C LYS A 34 -16.44 9.53 13.07
N GLY A 35 -17.34 9.53 12.11
CA GLY A 35 -17.13 9.90 10.73
C GLY A 35 -18.02 11.08 10.34
N GLU A 36 -17.85 11.60 9.13
CA GLU A 36 -18.64 12.74 8.63
C GLU A 36 -20.16 12.49 8.68
N ASN A 37 -20.60 11.26 8.44
CA ASN A 37 -21.99 10.88 8.28
C ASN A 37 -22.48 9.89 9.34
N PHE A 38 -21.66 9.55 10.35
CA PHE A 38 -22.08 8.63 11.41
C PHE A 38 -21.35 8.91 12.74
N ASP A 39 -21.99 8.52 13.84
CA ASP A 39 -21.42 8.59 15.19
C ASP A 39 -21.50 7.21 15.85
N ALA A 40 -20.35 6.54 15.99
CA ALA A 40 -20.31 5.20 16.58
C ALA A 40 -20.57 5.17 18.09
N ASN A 41 -20.60 6.31 18.79
CA ASN A 41 -21.05 6.35 20.19
C ASN A 41 -22.45 5.74 20.36
N THR A 42 -23.34 5.92 19.38
CA THR A 42 -24.69 5.34 19.36
C THR A 42 -24.70 3.81 19.38
N PHE A 43 -23.57 3.16 19.06
CA PHE A 43 -23.42 1.70 19.05
C PHE A 43 -22.73 1.15 20.30
N ALA A 44 -22.40 1.98 21.31
CA ALA A 44 -21.70 1.54 22.51
C ALA A 44 -22.44 0.40 23.24
N ALA A 45 -23.77 0.56 23.46
CA ALA A 45 -24.61 -0.48 24.06
C ALA A 45 -24.56 -1.79 23.29
N LYS A 46 -24.75 -1.72 21.97
CA LYS A 46 -24.71 -2.89 21.07
C LYS A 46 -23.35 -3.59 21.08
N ALA A 47 -22.25 -2.83 21.12
CA ALA A 47 -20.92 -3.41 21.19
C ALA A 47 -20.69 -4.23 22.47
N LEU A 48 -21.16 -3.70 23.62
CA LEU A 48 -21.09 -4.41 24.90
C LEU A 48 -22.01 -5.66 24.90
N GLU A 49 -23.22 -5.56 24.35
CA GLU A 49 -24.12 -6.71 24.19
C GLU A 49 -23.51 -7.82 23.31
N GLN A 50 -22.72 -7.46 22.31
CA GLN A 50 -22.01 -8.38 21.41
C GLN A 50 -20.75 -8.97 22.04
N GLY A 51 -20.37 -8.56 23.25
CA GLY A 51 -19.27 -9.13 24.01
C GLY A 51 -18.00 -8.29 24.07
N ALA A 52 -18.01 -7.02 23.67
CA ALA A 52 -16.91 -6.13 23.97
C ALA A 52 -16.76 -5.98 25.50
N ALA A 53 -15.52 -6.03 26.00
CA ALA A 53 -15.25 -5.82 27.42
C ALA A 53 -15.53 -4.38 27.85
N PHE A 54 -15.11 -3.43 27.02
CA PHE A 54 -15.31 -2.00 27.22
C PHE A 54 -15.64 -1.30 25.91
N ALA A 55 -16.43 -0.22 26.01
CA ALA A 55 -16.69 0.72 24.94
C ALA A 55 -16.05 2.07 25.29
N ILE A 56 -15.11 2.53 24.46
CA ILE A 56 -14.45 3.84 24.58
C ILE A 56 -15.29 4.84 23.80
N ILE A 57 -15.82 5.83 24.49
CA ILE A 57 -16.78 6.83 24.00
C ILE A 57 -16.33 8.24 24.34
N ASP A 58 -16.78 9.26 23.60
CA ASP A 58 -16.55 10.68 23.89
C ASP A 58 -17.82 11.49 24.10
N ARG A 59 -18.97 10.81 24.23
CA ARG A 59 -20.28 11.42 24.52
C ARG A 59 -20.91 10.75 25.74
N ALA A 60 -21.03 11.52 26.82
CA ALA A 60 -21.46 11.02 28.12
C ALA A 60 -22.89 10.45 28.12
N GLU A 61 -23.78 10.91 27.23
CA GLU A 61 -25.13 10.40 27.10
C GLU A 61 -25.22 8.94 26.62
N PHE A 62 -24.15 8.38 26.07
CA PHE A 62 -24.07 6.97 25.69
C PHE A 62 -23.35 6.08 26.71
N ALA A 63 -22.96 6.65 27.87
CA ALA A 63 -22.39 5.90 28.98
C ALA A 63 -23.50 5.15 29.75
N ILE A 64 -23.84 3.94 29.33
CA ILE A 64 -24.94 3.15 29.91
C ILE A 64 -24.56 2.42 31.20
N ASN A 65 -23.27 2.15 31.42
CA ASN A 65 -22.75 1.47 32.61
C ASN A 65 -21.23 1.71 32.74
N GLU A 66 -20.63 1.09 33.76
CA GLU A 66 -19.19 1.17 34.10
C GLU A 66 -18.25 0.62 33.06
N ASN A 67 -18.73 -0.17 32.08
CA ASN A 67 -17.93 -0.66 30.96
C ASN A 67 -17.82 0.37 29.82
N CYS A 68 -18.46 1.53 29.95
CA CYS A 68 -18.26 2.66 29.05
C CYS A 68 -17.14 3.57 29.61
N ILE A 69 -16.04 3.67 28.90
CA ILE A 69 -14.90 4.52 29.25
C ILE A 69 -15.02 5.85 28.51
N LEU A 70 -15.28 6.93 29.25
CA LEU A 70 -15.41 8.27 28.68
C LEU A 70 -14.03 8.92 28.50
N VAL A 71 -13.74 9.35 27.26
CA VAL A 71 -12.52 10.07 26.85
C VAL A 71 -12.91 11.43 26.21
N PRO A 72 -11.98 12.39 26.09
CA PRO A 72 -12.25 13.67 25.43
C PRO A 72 -12.55 13.55 23.93
N ASP A 73 -11.85 12.66 23.24
CA ASP A 73 -11.94 12.35 21.81
C ASP A 73 -11.51 10.90 21.60
N VAL A 74 -12.35 10.10 20.97
CA VAL A 74 -12.08 8.66 20.78
C VAL A 74 -10.92 8.42 19.82
N LEU A 75 -10.79 9.22 18.75
CA LEU A 75 -9.69 9.09 17.81
C LEU A 75 -8.36 9.45 18.44
N GLY A 76 -8.31 10.59 19.14
CA GLY A 76 -7.12 11.00 19.89
C GLY A 76 -6.73 9.99 20.96
N ALA A 77 -7.69 9.38 21.66
CA ALA A 77 -7.45 8.32 22.64
C ALA A 77 -6.85 7.05 21.99
N LEU A 78 -7.34 6.65 20.80
CA LEU A 78 -6.79 5.53 20.03
C LEU A 78 -5.34 5.79 19.61
N GLN A 79 -5.06 7.01 19.11
CA GLN A 79 -3.73 7.42 18.68
C GLN A 79 -2.76 7.50 19.85
N ALA A 80 -3.16 8.13 20.96
CA ALA A 80 -2.34 8.21 22.17
C ALA A 80 -2.06 6.82 22.79
N LEU A 81 -3.05 5.93 22.77
CA LEU A 81 -2.87 4.55 23.23
C LEU A 81 -1.86 3.80 22.35
N ALA A 82 -1.94 3.97 21.02
CA ALA A 82 -0.99 3.36 20.08
C ALA A 82 0.42 3.92 20.26
N GLU A 83 0.56 5.23 20.43
CA GLU A 83 1.84 5.87 20.71
C GLU A 83 2.45 5.34 22.02
N PHE A 84 1.65 5.25 23.08
CA PHE A 84 2.08 4.72 24.37
C PHE A 84 2.52 3.25 24.26
N HIS A 85 1.74 2.41 23.55
CA HIS A 85 2.12 1.02 23.29
C HIS A 85 3.43 0.93 22.47
N ARG A 86 3.59 1.79 21.45
CA ARG A 86 4.82 1.87 20.64
C ARG A 86 6.06 2.15 21.51
N ASP A 87 5.93 2.98 22.52
CA ASP A 87 7.01 3.29 23.46
C ASP A 87 7.42 2.10 24.36
N GLN A 88 6.54 1.12 24.54
CA GLN A 88 6.84 -0.12 25.26
C GLN A 88 7.52 -1.18 24.36
N LEU A 89 7.54 -0.98 23.04
CA LEU A 89 8.13 -1.90 22.08
C LEU A 89 9.58 -1.52 21.78
N ASN A 90 10.53 -2.30 22.26
CA ASN A 90 11.96 -2.07 21.99
C ASN A 90 12.42 -2.83 20.73
N ILE A 91 11.76 -2.58 19.59
CA ILE A 91 12.03 -3.23 18.32
C ILE A 91 12.30 -2.21 17.21
N PRO A 92 13.06 -2.58 16.16
CA PRO A 92 13.13 -1.80 14.93
C PRO A 92 11.75 -1.67 14.28
N VAL A 93 11.40 -0.45 13.87
CA VAL A 93 10.19 -0.20 13.06
C VAL A 93 10.63 0.44 11.76
N ILE A 94 10.26 -0.21 10.65
CA ILE A 94 10.52 0.25 9.30
C ILE A 94 9.26 0.96 8.81
N GLY A 95 9.30 2.30 8.76
CA GLY A 95 8.24 3.11 8.17
C GLY A 95 8.40 3.20 6.66
N LEU A 96 7.32 2.97 5.91
CA LEU A 96 7.39 3.14 4.48
C LEU A 96 6.20 3.93 3.93
N THR A 97 6.50 4.83 2.99
CA THR A 97 5.52 5.58 2.20
C THR A 97 5.92 5.64 0.75
N GLY A 98 5.17 6.34 -0.08
CA GLY A 98 5.41 6.57 -1.50
C GLY A 98 4.12 6.67 -2.29
N SER A 99 4.20 7.01 -3.56
CA SER A 99 3.05 7.07 -4.44
C SER A 99 2.57 5.68 -4.85
N ASN A 100 3.46 4.85 -5.36
CA ASN A 100 3.18 3.50 -5.85
C ASN A 100 4.08 2.47 -5.16
N GLY A 101 3.70 1.19 -5.20
CA GLY A 101 4.52 0.08 -4.73
C GLY A 101 4.57 -0.13 -3.21
N LYS A 102 3.97 0.73 -2.38
CA LYS A 102 4.00 0.64 -0.91
C LYS A 102 3.69 -0.77 -0.39
N THR A 103 2.51 -1.27 -0.70
CA THR A 103 2.05 -2.57 -0.19
C THR A 103 2.89 -3.72 -0.72
N THR A 104 3.25 -3.69 -2.02
CA THR A 104 4.14 -4.71 -2.61
C THR A 104 5.50 -4.71 -1.92
N THR A 105 6.12 -3.55 -1.74
CA THR A 105 7.40 -3.41 -1.04
C THR A 105 7.30 -3.89 0.42
N LYS A 106 6.24 -3.52 1.13
CA LYS A 106 5.98 -3.99 2.50
C LYS A 106 5.89 -5.51 2.58
N GLU A 107 5.14 -6.14 1.67
CA GLU A 107 5.00 -7.60 1.67
C GLU A 107 6.31 -8.30 1.30
N LEU A 108 7.07 -7.77 0.35
CA LEU A 108 8.40 -8.29 0.01
C LEU A 108 9.38 -8.16 1.17
N ILE A 109 9.43 -7.00 1.84
CA ILE A 109 10.25 -6.80 3.04
C ILE A 109 9.84 -7.79 4.13
N LYS A 110 8.53 -7.97 4.36
CA LYS A 110 8.02 -8.95 5.32
C LYS A 110 8.47 -10.37 4.97
N ALA A 111 8.32 -10.78 3.71
CA ALA A 111 8.70 -12.13 3.25
C ALA A 111 10.20 -12.39 3.46
N VAL A 112 11.05 -11.44 3.11
CA VAL A 112 12.50 -11.54 3.31
C VAL A 112 12.88 -11.55 4.80
N LEU A 113 12.32 -10.63 5.60
CA LEU A 113 12.63 -10.55 7.03
C LEU A 113 12.14 -11.78 7.80
N ALA A 114 11.02 -12.38 7.39
CA ALA A 114 10.43 -13.55 8.02
C ALA A 114 11.30 -14.82 7.93
N GLU A 115 12.29 -14.85 7.04
CA GLU A 115 13.28 -15.95 6.97
C GLU A 115 14.18 -16.02 8.23
N LYS A 116 14.16 -14.98 9.06
CA LYS A 116 15.01 -14.95 10.27
C LYS A 116 14.30 -14.42 11.50
N TYR A 117 13.32 -13.54 11.36
CA TYR A 117 12.69 -12.80 12.45
C TYR A 117 11.19 -13.04 12.52
N LYS A 118 10.62 -12.86 13.70
CA LYS A 118 9.17 -12.71 13.86
C LYS A 118 8.78 -11.30 13.43
N VAL A 119 8.10 -11.19 12.28
CA VAL A 119 7.81 -9.92 11.62
C VAL A 119 6.34 -9.58 11.72
N PHE A 120 6.04 -8.36 12.18
CA PHE A 120 4.75 -7.73 11.97
C PHE A 120 4.79 -6.85 10.72
N ALA A 121 3.73 -6.84 9.93
CA ALA A 121 3.55 -5.86 8.86
C ALA A 121 2.09 -5.38 8.81
N THR A 122 1.89 -4.10 8.48
CA THR A 122 0.56 -3.50 8.29
C THR A 122 -0.33 -4.42 7.47
N LYS A 123 -1.51 -4.76 7.99
CA LYS A 123 -2.49 -5.62 7.30
C LYS A 123 -3.38 -4.78 6.38
N GLY A 124 -3.63 -5.30 5.16
CA GLY A 124 -4.52 -4.64 4.21
C GLY A 124 -4.12 -3.19 3.92
N ASN A 125 -5.05 -2.27 4.13
CA ASN A 125 -4.90 -0.82 3.93
C ASN A 125 -4.93 -0.02 5.25
N LEU A 126 -4.55 -0.62 6.38
CA LEU A 126 -4.50 0.05 7.68
C LEU A 126 -3.29 1.00 7.79
N ASN A 127 -3.24 1.99 6.89
CA ASN A 127 -2.08 2.86 6.66
C ASN A 127 -2.37 4.36 6.84
N ASN A 128 -3.56 4.72 7.34
CA ASN A 128 -3.98 6.10 7.62
C ASN A 128 -4.02 6.40 9.13
N HIS A 129 -4.57 7.56 9.51
CA HIS A 129 -4.69 8.06 10.88
C HIS A 129 -5.51 7.18 11.86
N ILE A 130 -6.26 6.21 11.35
CA ILE A 130 -6.94 5.16 12.14
C ILE A 130 -6.17 3.84 12.01
N GLY A 131 -5.76 3.50 10.81
CA GLY A 131 -5.15 2.21 10.49
C GLY A 131 -3.76 2.02 11.08
N VAL A 132 -2.91 3.07 11.10
CA VAL A 132 -1.58 3.00 11.72
C VAL A 132 -1.67 2.77 13.23
N PRO A 133 -2.51 3.50 14.01
CA PRO A 133 -2.77 3.16 15.40
C PRO A 133 -3.19 1.71 15.61
N LEU A 134 -4.15 1.21 14.84
CA LEU A 134 -4.60 -0.19 14.93
C LEU A 134 -3.48 -1.18 14.57
N SER A 135 -2.63 -0.85 13.59
CA SER A 135 -1.46 -1.65 13.24
C SER A 135 -0.47 -1.71 14.40
N ILE A 136 -0.15 -0.58 15.01
CA ILE A 136 0.77 -0.53 16.17
C ILE A 136 0.22 -1.33 17.34
N LEU A 137 -1.06 -1.17 17.69
CA LEU A 137 -1.72 -1.90 18.76
C LEU A 137 -1.89 -3.41 18.47
N SER A 138 -1.66 -3.84 17.24
CA SER A 138 -1.65 -5.26 16.88
C SER A 138 -0.28 -5.92 17.00
N ILE A 139 0.77 -5.16 17.39
CA ILE A 139 2.12 -5.68 17.56
C ILE A 139 2.24 -6.31 18.94
N SER A 140 2.40 -7.62 18.99
CA SER A 140 2.65 -8.35 20.24
C SER A 140 4.12 -8.26 20.67
N HIS A 141 4.40 -8.47 21.94
CA HIS A 141 5.76 -8.37 22.51
C HIS A 141 6.76 -9.41 22.01
N ASP A 142 6.31 -10.45 21.31
CA ASP A 142 7.18 -11.47 20.69
C ASP A 142 7.63 -11.10 19.27
N ILE A 143 7.13 -10.00 18.72
CA ILE A 143 7.57 -9.46 17.42
C ILE A 143 8.96 -8.83 17.57
N GLU A 144 9.83 -9.13 16.60
CA GLU A 144 11.22 -8.66 16.60
C GLU A 144 11.44 -7.48 15.65
N ILE A 145 10.67 -7.36 14.57
CA ILE A 145 10.71 -6.25 13.61
C ILE A 145 9.31 -5.93 13.13
N ALA A 146 8.99 -4.64 13.00
CA ALA A 146 7.72 -4.22 12.43
C ALA A 146 7.92 -3.42 11.14
N VAL A 147 7.03 -3.64 10.14
CA VAL A 147 6.98 -2.89 8.89
C VAL A 147 5.65 -2.15 8.81
N ILE A 148 5.68 -0.83 8.92
CA ILE A 148 4.49 0.01 8.99
C ILE A 148 4.35 0.81 7.71
N GLU A 149 3.30 0.48 6.94
CA GLU A 149 2.91 1.23 5.75
C GLU A 149 2.17 2.51 6.17
N MET A 150 2.59 3.66 5.62
CA MET A 150 2.02 4.97 5.89
C MET A 150 1.53 5.60 4.58
N GLY A 151 0.21 5.70 4.45
CA GLY A 151 -0.49 6.33 3.35
C GLY A 151 -0.85 7.78 3.68
N ALA A 152 -0.88 8.64 2.67
CA ALA A 152 -1.32 10.02 2.82
C ALA A 152 -1.93 10.54 1.53
N ASN A 153 -2.95 11.38 1.69
CA ASN A 153 -3.61 12.14 0.62
C ASN A 153 -3.31 13.63 0.74
N HIS A 154 -2.85 14.11 1.91
CA HIS A 154 -2.52 15.50 2.19
C HIS A 154 -1.14 15.62 2.84
N GLN A 155 -0.59 16.84 2.79
CA GLN A 155 0.61 17.17 3.57
C GLN A 155 0.33 17.08 5.08
N GLN A 156 1.36 16.86 5.88
CA GLN A 156 1.38 16.65 7.34
C GLN A 156 0.78 15.32 7.83
N GLU A 157 0.17 14.51 6.96
CA GLU A 157 -0.34 13.20 7.38
C GLU A 157 0.80 12.22 7.67
N ILE A 158 1.85 12.16 6.81
CA ILE A 158 3.01 11.29 7.09
C ILE A 158 3.75 11.72 8.35
N ALA A 159 3.87 13.02 8.60
CA ALA A 159 4.48 13.53 9.84
C ALA A 159 3.73 13.02 11.07
N MET A 160 2.40 13.16 11.08
CA MET A 160 1.54 12.67 12.16
C MET A 160 1.66 11.15 12.34
N LEU A 161 1.64 10.38 11.25
CA LEU A 161 1.79 8.92 11.31
C LEU A 161 3.17 8.50 11.83
N CYS A 162 4.22 9.27 11.53
CA CYS A 162 5.55 9.04 12.06
C CYS A 162 5.63 9.28 13.59
N GLU A 163 4.93 10.28 14.14
CA GLU A 163 4.90 10.49 15.59
C GLU A 163 4.23 9.31 16.32
N ILE A 164 3.21 8.66 15.70
CA ILE A 164 2.55 7.48 16.26
C ILE A 164 3.41 6.21 16.10
N ALA A 165 3.90 5.94 14.88
CA ALA A 165 4.64 4.72 14.57
C ALA A 165 6.09 4.73 15.05
N LYS A 166 6.67 5.91 15.28
CA LYS A 166 8.05 6.16 15.70
C LYS A 166 9.06 5.27 14.95
N PRO A 167 9.12 5.38 13.59
CA PRO A 167 10.00 4.54 12.80
C PRO A 167 11.47 4.84 13.10
N THR A 168 12.26 3.79 13.28
CA THR A 168 13.72 3.84 13.45
C THR A 168 14.46 3.70 12.13
N HIS A 169 13.77 3.17 11.12
CA HIS A 169 14.22 2.96 9.75
C HIS A 169 13.11 3.38 8.80
N GLY A 170 13.45 3.74 7.56
CA GLY A 170 12.39 4.03 6.61
C GLY A 170 12.84 4.14 5.17
N LEU A 171 11.85 4.09 4.27
CA LEU A 171 12.04 4.31 2.86
C LEU A 171 10.83 4.99 2.23
N ILE A 172 11.09 5.73 1.16
CA ILE A 172 10.06 6.21 0.22
C ILE A 172 10.22 5.37 -1.04
N THR A 173 9.17 4.63 -1.44
CA THR A 173 9.27 3.77 -2.64
C THR A 173 9.51 4.59 -3.90
N ASN A 174 8.67 5.57 -4.14
CA ASN A 174 8.81 6.53 -5.23
C ASN A 174 7.91 7.75 -5.02
N VAL A 175 8.08 8.75 -5.89
CA VAL A 175 7.20 9.92 -5.99
C VAL A 175 6.60 9.93 -7.38
N GLY A 176 5.28 9.90 -7.48
CA GLY A 176 4.52 9.87 -8.72
C GLY A 176 3.22 10.69 -8.61
N MET A 177 2.50 10.80 -9.71
CA MET A 177 1.24 11.56 -9.80
C MET A 177 0.09 10.77 -9.13
N ALA A 178 0.01 10.86 -7.81
CA ALA A 178 -1.02 10.23 -6.99
C ALA A 178 -1.59 11.25 -6.01
N HIS A 179 -2.92 11.27 -5.82
CA HIS A 179 -3.63 12.16 -4.89
C HIS A 179 -3.30 13.65 -5.12
N LEU A 180 -3.16 14.05 -6.41
CA LEU A 180 -2.71 15.41 -6.79
C LEU A 180 -3.58 16.50 -6.20
N ASP A 181 -4.89 16.27 -6.13
CA ASP A 181 -5.86 17.21 -5.58
C ASP A 181 -5.56 17.51 -4.10
N GLY A 182 -5.53 16.48 -3.27
CA GLY A 182 -5.30 16.64 -1.83
C GLY A 182 -3.91 17.17 -1.44
N PHE A 183 -2.88 16.87 -2.24
CA PHE A 183 -1.53 17.41 -2.02
C PHE A 183 -1.30 18.80 -2.58
N GLY A 184 -2.17 19.30 -3.47
CA GLY A 184 -1.96 20.56 -4.18
C GLY A 184 -0.92 20.45 -5.29
N GLY A 185 -0.91 19.34 -6.03
CA GLY A 185 -0.03 19.07 -7.16
C GLY A 185 1.23 18.25 -6.81
N PHE A 186 2.08 18.03 -7.82
CA PHE A 186 3.24 17.13 -7.70
C PHE A 186 4.27 17.57 -6.63
N GLU A 187 4.53 18.89 -6.54
CA GLU A 187 5.43 19.42 -5.50
C GLU A 187 4.88 19.19 -4.08
N GLY A 188 3.55 19.24 -3.93
CA GLY A 188 2.90 18.88 -2.68
C GLY A 188 3.08 17.40 -2.32
N VAL A 189 3.02 16.49 -3.33
CA VAL A 189 3.32 15.06 -3.12
C VAL A 189 4.75 14.87 -2.64
N LYS A 190 5.75 15.53 -3.26
CA LYS A 190 7.15 15.50 -2.82
C LYS A 190 7.28 15.94 -1.37
N LYS A 191 6.71 17.09 -1.01
CA LYS A 191 6.76 17.64 0.35
C LYS A 191 6.12 16.68 1.37
N GLY A 192 4.92 16.17 1.10
CA GLY A 192 4.24 15.25 1.99
C GLY A 192 4.99 13.93 2.19
N LYS A 193 5.61 13.36 1.14
CA LYS A 193 6.42 12.14 1.30
C LYS A 193 7.75 12.43 2.03
N ALA A 194 8.37 13.61 1.82
CA ALA A 194 9.60 14.02 2.48
C ALA A 194 9.45 14.15 4.01
N GLU A 195 8.23 14.24 4.55
CA GLU A 195 7.96 14.26 5.98
C GLU A 195 8.55 13.03 6.71
N LEU A 196 8.58 11.85 6.06
CA LEU A 196 9.27 10.67 6.60
C LEU A 196 10.78 10.92 6.74
N TYR A 197 11.41 11.55 5.74
CA TYR A 197 12.83 11.88 5.80
C TYR A 197 13.12 12.90 6.91
N ALA A 198 12.27 13.92 7.05
CA ALA A 198 12.38 14.91 8.14
C ALA A 198 12.29 14.24 9.52
N TYR A 199 11.37 13.31 9.71
CA TYR A 199 11.26 12.54 10.96
C TYR A 199 12.50 11.68 11.21
N LEU A 200 12.97 10.91 10.21
CA LEU A 200 14.17 10.08 10.35
C LEU A 200 15.43 10.92 10.64
N LYS A 201 15.54 12.13 10.07
CA LYS A 201 16.60 13.08 10.44
C LYS A 201 16.52 13.46 11.91
N LYS A 202 15.32 13.80 12.42
CA LYS A 202 15.07 14.18 13.82
C LYS A 202 15.52 13.10 14.80
N VAL A 203 15.20 11.81 14.49
CA VAL A 203 15.52 10.69 15.38
C VAL A 203 16.84 9.99 15.06
N ASN A 204 17.62 10.52 14.11
CA ASN A 204 18.86 9.91 13.62
C ASN A 204 18.68 8.45 13.14
N GLY A 205 17.54 8.17 12.48
CA GLY A 205 17.18 6.88 11.94
C GLY A 205 17.88 6.53 10.63
N TYR A 206 17.82 5.27 10.24
CA TYR A 206 18.36 4.80 8.96
C TYR A 206 17.36 5.02 7.82
N THR A 207 17.87 5.42 6.66
CA THR A 207 17.05 5.67 5.46
C THR A 207 17.56 4.85 4.30
N PHE A 208 16.69 4.02 3.69
CA PHE A 208 16.99 3.25 2.49
C PHE A 208 16.54 4.05 1.26
N ILE A 209 17.44 4.28 0.30
CA ILE A 209 17.19 5.16 -0.82
C ILE A 209 17.56 4.47 -2.14
N TYR A 210 16.58 4.42 -3.06
CA TYR A 210 16.82 4.00 -4.43
C TYR A 210 17.58 5.09 -5.20
N ARG A 211 18.86 4.85 -5.45
CA ARG A 211 19.78 5.86 -6.00
C ARG A 211 19.40 6.32 -7.42
N ASN A 212 18.74 5.46 -8.17
CA ASN A 212 18.35 5.80 -9.55
C ASN A 212 17.13 6.72 -9.65
N ASN A 213 16.47 7.05 -8.52
CA ASN A 213 15.35 7.97 -8.50
C ASN A 213 15.84 9.39 -8.13
N PRO A 214 15.87 10.35 -9.09
CA PRO A 214 16.42 11.69 -8.85
C PRO A 214 15.64 12.47 -7.79
N TYR A 215 14.31 12.25 -7.69
CA TYR A 215 13.49 12.92 -6.67
C TYR A 215 13.85 12.46 -5.26
N LEU A 216 14.10 11.15 -5.07
CA LEU A 216 14.49 10.62 -3.75
C LEU A 216 15.86 11.15 -3.33
N ILE A 217 16.79 11.29 -4.27
CA ILE A 217 18.11 11.88 -4.01
C ILE A 217 17.97 13.37 -3.66
N GLU A 218 17.21 14.14 -4.44
CA GLU A 218 16.93 15.56 -4.15
C GLU A 218 16.35 15.74 -2.75
N MET A 219 15.29 14.98 -2.43
CA MET A 219 14.60 15.04 -1.13
C MET A 219 15.51 14.63 0.03
N SER A 220 16.35 13.62 -0.16
CA SER A 220 17.28 13.16 0.88
C SER A 220 18.38 14.19 1.19
N ASN A 221 18.90 14.85 0.15
CA ASN A 221 19.88 15.92 0.29
C ASN A 221 19.25 17.13 0.99
N ALA A 222 18.04 17.52 0.61
CA ALA A 222 17.30 18.61 1.24
C ALA A 222 17.01 18.32 2.74
N ALA A 223 16.69 17.08 3.10
CA ALA A 223 16.47 16.66 4.48
C ALA A 223 17.78 16.58 5.32
N GLY A 224 18.93 16.50 4.67
CA GLY A 224 20.25 16.39 5.34
C GLY A 224 20.37 15.13 6.20
N LEU A 225 19.95 13.99 5.68
CA LEU A 225 19.98 12.69 6.37
C LEU A 225 21.40 12.27 6.74
N ASN A 226 21.57 11.62 7.91
CA ASN A 226 22.89 11.20 8.41
C ASN A 226 23.20 9.73 8.09
N LYS A 227 22.20 8.86 8.13
CA LYS A 227 22.34 7.39 7.99
C LYS A 227 21.60 6.92 6.76
N ILE A 228 22.29 6.86 5.65
CA ILE A 228 21.71 6.47 4.37
C ILE A 228 22.31 5.15 3.92
N VAL A 229 21.45 4.25 3.45
CA VAL A 229 21.80 2.99 2.79
C VAL A 229 21.27 3.05 1.36
N TYR A 230 22.17 3.10 0.40
CA TYR A 230 21.79 3.18 -1.01
C TYR A 230 21.66 1.80 -1.65
N TYR A 231 20.64 1.66 -2.51
CA TYR A 231 20.49 0.53 -3.42
C TYR A 231 20.11 1.03 -4.81
N GLY A 232 20.43 0.25 -5.85
CA GLY A 232 20.15 0.67 -7.23
C GLY A 232 20.89 -0.14 -8.28
N THR A 233 20.93 0.38 -9.52
CA THR A 233 21.57 -0.30 -10.66
C THR A 233 22.99 0.17 -10.94
N ALA A 234 23.35 1.38 -10.53
CA ALA A 234 24.63 2.00 -10.81
C ALA A 234 25.10 2.89 -9.65
N GLY A 235 26.40 3.13 -9.58
CA GLY A 235 27.05 3.95 -8.55
C GLY A 235 27.46 3.14 -7.32
N GLU A 236 27.91 3.84 -6.29
CA GLU A 236 28.28 3.23 -5.01
C GLU A 236 27.03 2.88 -4.19
N ASN A 237 26.56 1.66 -4.35
CA ASN A 237 25.41 1.10 -3.65
C ASN A 237 25.85 0.03 -2.67
N THR A 238 25.11 -0.10 -1.56
CA THR A 238 25.23 -1.27 -0.67
C THR A 238 24.74 -2.52 -1.39
N ILE A 239 23.62 -2.40 -2.11
CA ILE A 239 23.07 -3.46 -2.98
C ILE A 239 22.97 -2.91 -4.38
N SER A 240 23.59 -3.58 -5.33
CA SER A 240 23.43 -3.31 -6.76
C SER A 240 22.61 -4.42 -7.42
N GLY A 241 21.73 -4.05 -8.34
CA GLY A 241 20.88 -4.98 -9.07
C GLY A 241 20.88 -4.73 -10.57
N GLU A 242 20.70 -5.79 -11.33
CA GLU A 242 20.56 -5.78 -12.78
C GLU A 242 19.36 -6.64 -13.17
N LEU A 243 18.47 -6.09 -13.99
CA LEU A 243 17.32 -6.81 -14.50
C LEU A 243 17.78 -7.78 -15.60
N ILE A 244 17.45 -9.07 -15.47
CA ILE A 244 17.78 -10.11 -16.45
C ILE A 244 16.60 -10.35 -17.37
N ASP A 245 15.41 -10.59 -16.82
CA ASP A 245 14.20 -10.92 -17.56
C ASP A 245 12.96 -10.39 -16.83
N THR A 246 11.85 -10.22 -17.55
CA THR A 246 10.57 -9.76 -17.04
C THR A 246 9.37 -10.57 -17.54
N ASP A 247 9.61 -11.61 -18.35
CA ASP A 247 8.54 -12.34 -19.02
C ASP A 247 8.35 -13.77 -18.47
N PRO A 248 7.21 -14.06 -17.83
CA PRO A 248 6.22 -13.11 -17.30
C PRO A 248 6.62 -12.56 -15.91
N PHE A 249 7.67 -13.10 -15.30
CA PHE A 249 8.12 -12.77 -13.94
C PHE A 249 9.53 -12.17 -13.96
N ILE A 250 9.75 -11.26 -13.02
CA ILE A 250 11.05 -10.60 -12.88
C ILE A 250 12.12 -11.59 -12.45
N GLU A 251 13.16 -11.68 -13.26
CA GLU A 251 14.43 -12.29 -12.91
C GLU A 251 15.50 -11.20 -12.83
N LEU A 252 16.25 -11.17 -11.74
CA LEU A 252 17.28 -10.18 -11.51
C LEU A 252 18.54 -10.80 -10.92
N LYS A 253 19.66 -10.20 -11.24
CA LYS A 253 20.96 -10.42 -10.61
C LYS A 253 21.21 -9.29 -9.62
N TRP A 254 21.62 -9.62 -8.40
CA TRP A 254 21.98 -8.63 -7.41
C TRP A 254 23.33 -8.95 -6.78
N SER A 255 24.02 -7.94 -6.31
CA SER A 255 25.35 -8.08 -5.73
C SER A 255 25.48 -7.28 -4.42
N PHE A 256 26.26 -7.87 -3.52
CA PHE A 256 26.65 -7.31 -2.26
C PHE A 256 28.10 -7.70 -1.96
N GLN A 257 28.96 -6.72 -1.68
CA GLN A 257 30.40 -6.94 -1.56
C GLN A 257 30.94 -7.66 -2.81
N GLU A 258 31.62 -8.80 -2.66
CA GLU A 258 32.13 -9.59 -3.78
C GLU A 258 31.17 -10.70 -4.25
N GLY A 259 30.00 -10.84 -3.58
CA GLY A 259 29.02 -11.87 -3.91
C GLY A 259 28.00 -11.40 -4.96
N THR A 260 27.65 -12.30 -5.87
CA THR A 260 26.59 -12.09 -6.88
C THR A 260 25.59 -13.23 -6.83
N PHE A 261 24.30 -12.89 -6.88
CA PHE A 261 23.20 -13.82 -6.68
C PHE A 261 22.11 -13.54 -7.73
N ASN A 262 21.45 -14.59 -8.20
CA ASN A 262 20.28 -14.47 -9.06
C ASN A 262 19.02 -14.85 -8.29
N VAL A 263 17.92 -14.17 -8.60
CA VAL A 263 16.60 -14.53 -8.07
C VAL A 263 15.52 -14.25 -9.10
N LYS A 264 14.54 -15.16 -9.18
CA LYS A 264 13.30 -14.98 -9.94
C LYS A 264 12.15 -14.84 -8.96
N ALA A 265 11.52 -13.66 -8.94
CA ALA A 265 10.39 -13.35 -8.08
C ALA A 265 9.06 -13.57 -8.83
N ASN A 266 8.00 -13.98 -8.12
CA ASN A 266 6.68 -14.21 -8.73
C ASN A 266 5.88 -12.89 -8.92
N LEU A 267 6.56 -11.86 -9.42
CA LEU A 267 6.02 -10.54 -9.71
C LEU A 267 6.23 -10.19 -11.16
N THR A 268 5.21 -9.66 -11.81
CA THR A 268 5.30 -9.10 -13.16
C THR A 268 5.54 -7.58 -13.09
N GLY A 269 6.13 -7.01 -14.14
CA GLY A 269 6.31 -5.57 -14.31
C GLY A 269 7.64 -5.03 -13.80
N THR A 270 8.40 -4.39 -14.71
CA THR A 270 9.71 -3.78 -14.44
C THR A 270 9.72 -2.83 -13.24
N TYR A 271 8.59 -2.16 -12.95
CA TYR A 271 8.43 -1.28 -11.80
C TYR A 271 8.51 -2.01 -10.44
N ASN A 272 8.39 -3.35 -10.41
CA ASN A 272 8.60 -4.12 -9.19
C ASN A 272 10.09 -4.42 -8.94
N PHE A 273 10.97 -4.18 -9.89
CA PHE A 273 12.40 -4.35 -9.71
C PHE A 273 12.96 -3.51 -8.55
N GLU A 274 12.59 -2.22 -8.48
CA GLU A 274 12.99 -1.34 -7.36
C GLU A 274 12.41 -1.81 -6.01
N ASN A 275 11.18 -2.35 -6.01
CA ASN A 275 10.54 -2.89 -4.80
C ASN A 275 11.26 -4.14 -4.29
N ILE A 276 11.69 -5.02 -5.21
CA ILE A 276 12.48 -6.22 -4.89
C ILE A 276 13.86 -5.83 -4.35
N LEU A 277 14.56 -4.88 -5.01
CA LEU A 277 15.85 -4.39 -4.53
C LEU A 277 15.77 -3.74 -3.15
N ALA A 278 14.69 -3.02 -2.85
CA ALA A 278 14.45 -2.48 -1.51
C ALA A 278 14.38 -3.60 -0.46
N ALA A 279 13.64 -4.68 -0.76
CA ALA A 279 13.53 -5.82 0.15
C ALA A 279 14.86 -6.55 0.34
N ILE A 280 15.64 -6.75 -0.74
CA ILE A 280 17.00 -7.30 -0.68
C ILE A 280 17.90 -6.43 0.20
N CYS A 281 17.89 -5.11 -0.02
CA CYS A 281 18.70 -4.15 0.72
C CYS A 281 18.39 -4.19 2.22
N ILE A 282 17.12 -4.21 2.58
CA ILE A 282 16.67 -4.28 3.97
C ILE A 282 17.02 -5.64 4.57
N GLY A 283 16.80 -6.75 3.86
CA GLY A 283 17.19 -8.09 4.32
C GLY A 283 18.70 -8.19 4.61
N ASN A 284 19.52 -7.67 3.72
CA ASN A 284 20.96 -7.60 3.91
C ASN A 284 21.35 -6.72 5.13
N PHE A 285 20.72 -5.56 5.27
CA PHE A 285 20.95 -4.66 6.41
C PHE A 285 20.67 -5.34 7.75
N PHE A 286 19.63 -6.16 7.82
CA PHE A 286 19.29 -6.97 9.00
C PHE A 286 20.03 -8.31 9.06
N ASN A 287 21.11 -8.47 8.32
CA ASN A 287 21.98 -9.65 8.34
C ASN A 287 21.25 -10.97 8.04
N ILE A 288 20.37 -10.96 7.05
CA ILE A 288 19.79 -12.18 6.48
C ILE A 288 20.75 -12.69 5.40
N LYS A 289 20.99 -13.99 5.40
CA LYS A 289 21.90 -14.60 4.41
C LYS A 289 21.32 -14.46 3.00
N PRO A 290 22.16 -14.29 1.96
CA PRO A 290 21.71 -14.14 0.59
C PRO A 290 20.78 -15.26 0.09
N SER A 291 21.03 -16.52 0.47
CA SER A 291 20.15 -17.64 0.14
C SER A 291 18.75 -17.48 0.75
N ALA A 292 18.66 -17.06 2.01
CA ALA A 292 17.39 -16.85 2.69
C ALA A 292 16.65 -15.61 2.13
N ILE A 293 17.37 -14.53 1.76
CA ILE A 293 16.75 -13.39 1.04
C ILE A 293 16.09 -13.89 -0.26
N ASN A 294 16.80 -14.72 -1.05
CA ASN A 294 16.24 -15.29 -2.27
C ASN A 294 15.04 -16.21 -1.99
N GLU A 295 15.10 -17.04 -0.95
CA GLU A 295 13.98 -17.89 -0.52
C GLU A 295 12.74 -17.09 -0.19
N GLY A 296 12.87 -16.02 0.60
CA GLY A 296 11.76 -15.12 0.92
C GLY A 296 11.12 -14.49 -0.33
N LEU A 297 11.92 -14.11 -1.33
CA LEU A 297 11.44 -13.54 -2.58
C LEU A 297 10.77 -14.58 -3.49
N ILE A 298 11.33 -15.78 -3.61
CA ILE A 298 10.81 -16.88 -4.43
C ILE A 298 9.48 -17.40 -3.86
N ASN A 299 9.35 -17.44 -2.53
CA ASN A 299 8.16 -17.94 -1.85
C ASN A 299 7.04 -16.89 -1.71
N TYR A 300 7.30 -15.64 -2.09
CA TYR A 300 6.27 -14.62 -2.09
C TYR A 300 5.41 -14.70 -3.36
N PHE A 301 4.11 -14.87 -3.18
CA PHE A 301 3.10 -14.79 -4.23
C PHE A 301 2.12 -13.66 -3.91
N PRO A 302 1.91 -12.69 -4.82
CA PRO A 302 0.92 -11.64 -4.61
C PRO A 302 -0.50 -12.22 -4.60
N VAL A 303 -1.27 -11.87 -3.56
CA VAL A 303 -2.68 -12.28 -3.39
C VAL A 303 -3.60 -11.08 -3.15
N ASN A 304 -3.11 -9.87 -3.47
CA ASN A 304 -3.72 -8.61 -3.08
C ASN A 304 -4.17 -7.75 -4.28
N ASN A 305 -4.34 -8.36 -5.45
CA ASN A 305 -4.74 -7.71 -6.69
C ASN A 305 -3.79 -6.55 -7.11
N ARG A 306 -2.48 -6.75 -6.88
CA ARG A 306 -1.42 -5.82 -7.29
C ARG A 306 -0.38 -6.58 -8.10
N SER A 307 -0.34 -6.33 -9.39
CA SER A 307 0.54 -7.04 -10.34
C SER A 307 0.47 -8.57 -10.20
N GLN A 308 -0.69 -9.08 -9.82
CA GLN A 308 -0.94 -10.51 -9.58
C GLN A 308 -1.31 -11.18 -10.90
N LEU A 309 -0.51 -12.14 -11.35
CA LEU A 309 -0.87 -12.97 -12.51
C LEU A 309 -1.78 -14.11 -12.05
N THR A 310 -3.01 -14.13 -12.56
CA THR A 310 -4.03 -15.13 -12.24
C THR A 310 -4.39 -15.88 -13.51
N LYS A 311 -4.36 -17.21 -13.45
CA LYS A 311 -4.86 -18.06 -14.55
C LYS A 311 -6.34 -18.35 -14.33
N THR A 312 -7.17 -18.00 -15.30
CA THR A 312 -8.58 -18.35 -15.34
C THR A 312 -8.79 -19.59 -16.25
N ALA A 313 -10.03 -19.99 -16.47
CA ALA A 313 -10.34 -21.08 -17.40
C ALA A 313 -10.01 -20.72 -18.86
N LYS A 314 -10.01 -19.42 -19.20
CA LYS A 314 -9.91 -18.94 -20.60
C LYS A 314 -8.66 -18.09 -20.85
N ASN A 315 -8.13 -17.41 -19.82
CA ASN A 315 -7.11 -16.37 -20.00
C ASN A 315 -6.04 -16.41 -18.92
N ASN A 316 -4.95 -15.68 -19.16
CA ASN A 316 -4.05 -15.22 -18.10
C ASN A 316 -4.38 -13.76 -17.80
N VAL A 317 -4.70 -13.42 -16.56
CA VAL A 317 -5.14 -12.08 -16.17
C VAL A 317 -4.12 -11.44 -15.22
N ILE A 318 -3.59 -10.29 -15.58
CA ILE A 318 -2.84 -9.42 -14.67
C ILE A 318 -3.85 -8.62 -13.86
N CYS A 319 -4.11 -9.08 -12.63
CA CYS A 319 -4.99 -8.42 -11.68
C CYS A 319 -4.24 -7.27 -11.00
N ASP A 320 -4.57 -6.03 -11.36
CA ASP A 320 -3.96 -4.82 -10.79
C ASP A 320 -5.02 -3.75 -10.48
N PHE A 321 -6.14 -4.18 -9.93
CA PHE A 321 -7.35 -3.36 -9.70
C PHE A 321 -7.56 -2.95 -8.24
N TYR A 322 -6.53 -2.97 -7.42
CA TYR A 322 -6.65 -2.43 -6.05
C TYR A 322 -6.81 -0.91 -6.06
N ASN A 323 -6.01 -0.19 -6.85
CA ASN A 323 -6.13 1.25 -7.11
C ASN A 323 -5.42 1.64 -8.41
N ALA A 324 -5.75 2.82 -8.94
CA ALA A 324 -5.14 3.35 -10.15
C ALA A 324 -4.85 4.85 -10.03
N ASN A 325 -3.72 5.26 -10.59
CA ASN A 325 -3.33 6.63 -10.85
C ASN A 325 -2.55 6.69 -12.17
N PRO A 326 -2.30 7.87 -12.76
CA PRO A 326 -1.66 7.97 -14.07
C PRO A 326 -0.33 7.23 -14.17
N SER A 327 0.56 7.38 -13.20
CA SER A 327 1.88 6.72 -13.23
C SER A 327 1.78 5.19 -13.12
N SER A 328 0.87 4.66 -12.29
CA SER A 328 0.68 3.22 -12.17
C SER A 328 -0.04 2.62 -13.37
N MET A 329 -0.94 3.37 -14.02
CA MET A 329 -1.65 2.94 -15.22
C MET A 329 -0.68 2.84 -16.41
N MET A 330 0.14 3.87 -16.61
CA MET A 330 1.20 3.88 -17.63
C MET A 330 2.18 2.73 -17.44
N ALA A 331 2.62 2.48 -16.21
CA ALA A 331 3.54 1.38 -15.89
C ALA A 331 2.93 0.01 -16.22
N ALA A 332 1.64 -0.21 -15.91
CA ALA A 332 0.95 -1.46 -16.20
C ALA A 332 0.74 -1.70 -17.71
N LEU A 333 0.38 -0.65 -18.46
CA LEU A 333 0.25 -0.73 -19.93
C LEU A 333 1.59 -1.04 -20.60
N ASN A 334 2.66 -0.38 -20.19
CA ASN A 334 4.01 -0.64 -20.69
C ASN A 334 4.47 -2.07 -20.35
N ASN A 335 4.13 -2.56 -19.16
CA ASN A 335 4.39 -3.94 -18.81
C ASN A 335 3.65 -4.91 -19.73
N LEU A 336 2.32 -4.76 -19.91
CA LEU A 336 1.57 -5.62 -20.82
C LEU A 336 2.15 -5.61 -22.24
N LYS A 337 2.58 -4.43 -22.71
CA LYS A 337 3.21 -4.28 -24.02
C LYS A 337 4.47 -5.13 -24.15
N SER A 338 5.33 -5.19 -23.11
CA SER A 338 6.60 -5.92 -23.12
C SER A 338 6.49 -7.43 -22.97
N LEU A 339 5.38 -7.93 -22.37
CA LEU A 339 5.18 -9.37 -22.16
C LEU A 339 4.85 -10.10 -23.46
N SER A 340 5.26 -11.36 -23.56
CA SER A 340 4.94 -12.23 -24.70
C SER A 340 3.57 -12.85 -24.53
N ALA A 341 2.69 -12.64 -25.49
CA ALA A 341 1.37 -13.29 -25.55
C ALA A 341 0.85 -13.30 -26.99
N LYS A 342 0.02 -14.29 -27.33
CA LYS A 342 -0.61 -14.40 -28.66
C LYS A 342 -1.62 -13.27 -28.88
N HIS A 343 -2.43 -13.01 -27.86
CA HIS A 343 -3.40 -11.93 -27.82
C HIS A 343 -3.25 -11.15 -26.53
N LYS A 344 -3.45 -9.84 -26.59
CA LYS A 344 -3.36 -8.93 -25.44
C LYS A 344 -4.60 -8.05 -25.35
N THR A 345 -5.29 -8.11 -24.24
CA THR A 345 -6.50 -7.34 -23.99
C THR A 345 -6.27 -6.36 -22.83
N VAL A 346 -6.70 -5.14 -23.00
CA VAL A 346 -6.69 -4.11 -21.96
C VAL A 346 -8.10 -3.84 -21.47
N ILE A 347 -8.35 -4.00 -20.17
CA ILE A 347 -9.59 -3.60 -19.51
C ILE A 347 -9.21 -2.62 -18.41
N ILE A 348 -9.46 -1.34 -18.63
CA ILE A 348 -9.08 -0.30 -17.67
C ILE A 348 -10.28 0.55 -17.27
N GLY A 349 -10.34 0.86 -15.98
CA GLY A 349 -11.36 1.71 -15.37
C GLY A 349 -10.83 3.07 -14.95
N ASP A 350 -11.75 3.99 -14.66
CA ASP A 350 -11.44 5.35 -14.26
C ASP A 350 -10.42 5.43 -13.12
N MET A 351 -9.63 6.49 -13.17
CA MET A 351 -8.72 6.92 -12.11
C MET A 351 -9.38 8.04 -11.31
N PHE A 352 -9.47 7.84 -9.99
CA PHE A 352 -10.07 8.83 -9.08
C PHE A 352 -9.02 9.76 -8.45
N GLU A 353 -9.48 10.79 -7.74
CA GLU A 353 -8.66 11.73 -6.96
C GLU A 353 -7.66 12.54 -7.83
N LEU A 354 -8.05 12.88 -9.05
CA LEU A 354 -7.24 13.65 -9.98
C LEU A 354 -7.66 15.13 -10.07
N GLY A 355 -8.80 15.52 -9.48
CA GLY A 355 -9.32 16.87 -9.54
C GLY A 355 -9.43 17.39 -10.97
N ASP A 356 -9.01 18.62 -11.23
CA ASP A 356 -9.08 19.28 -12.55
C ASP A 356 -8.21 18.59 -13.62
N GLU A 357 -7.23 17.78 -13.26
CA GLU A 357 -6.39 17.05 -14.20
C GLU A 357 -7.06 15.78 -14.75
N ALA A 358 -8.24 15.38 -14.24
CA ALA A 358 -8.87 14.09 -14.55
C ALA A 358 -9.04 13.88 -16.06
N ALA A 359 -9.63 14.82 -16.78
CA ALA A 359 -9.87 14.69 -18.22
C ALA A 359 -8.58 14.51 -19.02
N LYS A 360 -7.56 15.32 -18.74
CA LYS A 360 -6.26 15.28 -19.40
C LYS A 360 -5.56 13.94 -19.14
N GLN A 361 -5.53 13.49 -17.89
CA GLN A 361 -4.84 12.26 -17.52
C GLN A 361 -5.51 11.01 -18.11
N HIS A 362 -6.85 10.96 -18.18
CA HIS A 362 -7.55 9.87 -18.85
C HIS A 362 -7.28 9.85 -20.35
N GLN A 363 -7.22 11.02 -21.00
CA GLN A 363 -6.89 11.12 -22.41
C GLN A 363 -5.46 10.66 -22.71
N GLU A 364 -4.48 11.03 -21.86
CA GLU A 364 -3.10 10.57 -21.98
C GLU A 364 -2.98 9.05 -21.82
N ILE A 365 -3.68 8.45 -20.84
CA ILE A 365 -3.69 7.00 -20.65
C ILE A 365 -4.37 6.27 -21.82
N ALA A 366 -5.49 6.77 -22.32
CA ALA A 366 -6.14 6.22 -23.50
C ALA A 366 -5.19 6.21 -24.72
N LYS A 367 -4.46 7.32 -24.94
CA LYS A 367 -3.44 7.41 -25.98
C LYS A 367 -2.34 6.35 -25.82
N ILE A 368 -1.81 6.17 -24.61
CA ILE A 368 -0.80 5.13 -24.33
C ILE A 368 -1.35 3.74 -24.65
N ALA A 369 -2.62 3.46 -24.32
CA ALA A 369 -3.26 2.21 -24.63
C ALA A 369 -3.37 1.98 -26.17
N TYR A 370 -3.71 3.02 -26.94
CA TYR A 370 -3.72 2.93 -28.43
C TYR A 370 -2.34 2.69 -28.99
N ASP A 371 -1.34 3.44 -28.54
CA ASP A 371 0.05 3.32 -29.00
C ASP A 371 0.67 1.97 -28.59
N GLY A 372 0.00 1.21 -27.74
CA GLY A 372 0.42 -0.12 -27.29
C GLY A 372 0.21 -1.23 -28.31
N ASN A 373 -0.64 -1.06 -29.33
CA ASN A 373 -1.03 -2.07 -30.33
C ASN A 373 -1.55 -3.36 -29.67
N PHE A 374 -2.51 -3.21 -28.74
CA PHE A 374 -3.21 -4.32 -28.12
C PHE A 374 -4.39 -4.79 -29.02
N ASP A 375 -4.76 -6.08 -28.93
CA ASP A 375 -5.81 -6.64 -29.78
C ASP A 375 -7.20 -6.10 -29.41
N GLU A 376 -7.46 -5.90 -28.10
CA GLU A 376 -8.71 -5.34 -27.61
C GLU A 376 -8.47 -4.28 -26.53
N LEU A 377 -9.26 -3.20 -26.61
CA LEU A 377 -9.25 -2.10 -25.65
C LEU A 377 -10.65 -1.88 -25.09
N ILE A 378 -10.80 -2.03 -23.78
CA ILE A 378 -12.05 -1.81 -23.05
C ILE A 378 -11.83 -0.77 -21.98
N PHE A 379 -12.58 0.33 -22.08
CA PHE A 379 -12.53 1.47 -21.17
C PHE A 379 -13.83 1.57 -20.38
N ILE A 380 -13.72 1.71 -19.05
CA ILE A 380 -14.87 1.68 -18.14
C ILE A 380 -14.85 2.90 -17.23
N GLY A 381 -15.92 3.67 -17.24
CA GLY A 381 -16.12 4.84 -16.38
C GLY A 381 -16.46 6.10 -17.15
N GLU A 382 -17.04 7.07 -16.46
CA GLU A 382 -17.53 8.33 -17.03
C GLU A 382 -16.41 9.16 -17.67
N ASN A 383 -15.22 9.15 -17.05
CA ASN A 383 -14.08 9.93 -17.55
C ASN A 383 -13.54 9.35 -18.86
N PHE A 384 -13.37 8.05 -18.98
CA PHE A 384 -12.98 7.43 -20.23
C PHE A 384 -14.09 7.52 -21.28
N PHE A 385 -15.35 7.33 -20.88
CA PHE A 385 -16.50 7.38 -21.79
C PHE A 385 -16.64 8.74 -22.47
N ALA A 386 -16.20 9.81 -21.83
CA ALA A 386 -16.20 11.16 -22.43
C ALA A 386 -15.38 11.26 -23.73
N PHE A 387 -14.47 10.32 -23.98
CA PHE A 387 -13.59 10.30 -25.16
C PHE A 387 -13.97 9.24 -26.20
N LYS A 388 -15.13 8.56 -26.07
CA LYS A 388 -15.54 7.44 -26.91
C LYS A 388 -15.56 7.76 -28.41
N ASP A 389 -15.92 8.99 -28.79
CA ASP A 389 -16.05 9.41 -30.19
C ASP A 389 -14.71 9.83 -30.81
N GLN A 390 -13.65 9.92 -30.01
CA GLN A 390 -12.33 10.36 -30.44
C GLN A 390 -11.35 9.19 -30.61
N ASN A 391 -11.75 8.01 -30.21
CA ASN A 391 -10.83 6.88 -30.03
C ASN A 391 -11.44 5.55 -30.45
N ASN A 392 -10.60 4.62 -30.93
CA ASN A 392 -10.98 3.24 -31.19
C ASN A 392 -11.00 2.45 -29.88
N GLY A 393 -11.95 1.56 -29.70
CA GLY A 393 -12.10 0.71 -28.52
C GLY A 393 -13.54 0.65 -28.06
N MET A 394 -13.79 -0.16 -27.04
CA MET A 394 -15.10 -0.30 -26.43
C MET A 394 -15.17 0.55 -25.18
N PHE A 395 -16.20 1.37 -25.07
CA PHE A 395 -16.38 2.30 -23.96
C PHE A 395 -17.70 2.04 -23.24
N PHE A 396 -17.62 1.86 -21.93
CA PHE A 396 -18.76 1.64 -21.06
C PHE A 396 -18.76 2.71 -19.95
N LYS A 397 -19.93 3.32 -19.69
CA LYS A 397 -20.04 4.29 -18.58
C LYS A 397 -19.91 3.61 -17.23
N THR A 398 -20.40 2.39 -17.13
CA THR A 398 -20.45 1.67 -15.87
C THR A 398 -19.84 0.28 -16.00
N ARG A 399 -19.34 -0.25 -14.88
CA ARG A 399 -18.93 -1.64 -14.81
C ARG A 399 -20.07 -2.62 -15.17
N THR A 400 -21.31 -2.28 -14.83
CA THR A 400 -22.48 -3.14 -15.13
C THR A 400 -22.68 -3.30 -16.63
N GLU A 401 -22.54 -2.23 -17.41
CA GLU A 401 -22.57 -2.31 -18.88
C GLU A 401 -21.44 -3.17 -19.43
N ALA A 402 -20.22 -2.97 -18.94
CA ALA A 402 -19.07 -3.79 -19.32
C ALA A 402 -19.27 -5.28 -18.94
N TYR A 403 -19.85 -5.55 -17.78
CA TYR A 403 -20.18 -6.91 -17.34
C TYR A 403 -21.16 -7.59 -18.30
N GLN A 404 -22.24 -6.91 -18.71
CA GLN A 404 -23.22 -7.42 -19.66
C GLN A 404 -22.56 -7.72 -21.00
N TYR A 405 -21.75 -6.81 -21.50
CA TYR A 405 -21.01 -7.00 -22.75
C TYR A 405 -20.09 -8.24 -22.68
N LEU A 406 -19.27 -8.37 -21.63
CA LEU A 406 -18.33 -9.48 -21.47
C LEU A 406 -19.03 -10.83 -21.25
N ALA A 407 -20.26 -10.84 -20.73
CA ALA A 407 -21.06 -12.06 -20.60
C ALA A 407 -21.52 -12.61 -21.98
N GLU A 408 -21.69 -11.73 -22.95
CA GLU A 408 -22.11 -12.08 -24.33
C GLU A 408 -20.90 -12.23 -25.28
N HIS A 409 -19.78 -11.55 -24.98
CA HIS A 409 -18.58 -11.50 -25.81
C HIS A 409 -17.39 -12.06 -25.07
N THR A 410 -17.15 -13.35 -25.25
CA THR A 410 -16.07 -14.05 -24.51
C THR A 410 -14.68 -13.68 -25.03
N ILE A 411 -13.82 -13.20 -24.13
CA ILE A 411 -12.37 -13.07 -24.36
C ILE A 411 -11.74 -14.43 -24.03
N SER A 412 -10.87 -14.94 -24.92
CA SER A 412 -10.16 -16.20 -24.71
C SER A 412 -8.75 -16.17 -25.29
N ASP A 413 -7.88 -17.03 -24.78
CA ASP A 413 -6.48 -17.18 -25.21
C ASP A 413 -5.68 -15.86 -25.15
N SER A 414 -6.05 -14.96 -24.23
CA SER A 414 -5.48 -13.62 -24.11
C SER A 414 -4.71 -13.43 -22.78
N LEU A 415 -3.68 -12.58 -22.83
CA LEU A 415 -3.12 -11.96 -21.65
C LEU A 415 -3.88 -10.65 -21.40
N VAL A 416 -4.68 -10.65 -20.35
CA VAL A 416 -5.58 -9.54 -20.02
C VAL A 416 -4.97 -8.69 -18.93
N LEU A 417 -4.87 -7.37 -19.12
CA LEU A 417 -4.64 -6.41 -18.03
C LEU A 417 -6.00 -5.92 -17.50
N LEU A 418 -6.28 -6.15 -16.23
CA LEU A 418 -7.46 -5.63 -15.53
C LEU A 418 -7.02 -4.62 -14.47
N LYS A 419 -7.26 -3.30 -14.71
CA LYS A 419 -6.79 -2.23 -13.83
C LYS A 419 -7.75 -1.05 -13.75
N GLY A 420 -7.94 -0.51 -12.54
CA GLY A 420 -8.78 0.68 -12.27
C GLY A 420 -8.72 1.09 -10.80
N SER A 421 -9.31 2.23 -10.47
CA SER A 421 -9.46 2.68 -9.09
C SER A 421 -10.35 1.74 -8.29
N ARG A 422 -10.11 1.68 -6.97
CA ARG A 422 -10.82 0.76 -6.05
C ARG A 422 -12.36 0.86 -6.17
N GLY A 423 -12.89 2.08 -6.31
CA GLY A 423 -14.32 2.32 -6.44
C GLY A 423 -14.96 1.76 -7.72
N MET A 424 -14.16 1.42 -8.74
CA MET A 424 -14.64 0.76 -9.96
C MET A 424 -15.02 -0.71 -9.71
N ALA A 425 -14.49 -1.33 -8.66
CA ALA A 425 -14.76 -2.72 -8.25
C ALA A 425 -14.62 -3.73 -9.40
N LEU A 426 -13.53 -3.60 -10.19
CA LEU A 426 -13.29 -4.40 -11.40
C LEU A 426 -13.07 -5.89 -11.13
N GLU A 427 -12.82 -6.29 -9.88
CA GLU A 427 -12.76 -7.70 -9.47
C GLU A 427 -14.01 -8.49 -9.84
N GLN A 428 -15.16 -7.82 -10.01
CA GLN A 428 -16.41 -8.46 -10.41
C GLN A 428 -16.44 -8.92 -11.88
N LEU A 429 -15.51 -8.41 -12.71
CA LEU A 429 -15.35 -8.84 -14.10
C LEU A 429 -14.51 -10.11 -14.24
N LEU A 430 -13.65 -10.41 -13.24
CA LEU A 430 -12.71 -11.53 -13.30
C LEU A 430 -13.36 -12.90 -13.57
N PRO A 431 -14.57 -13.23 -13.06
CA PRO A 431 -15.22 -14.51 -13.36
C PRO A 431 -15.63 -14.69 -14.84
N LEU A 432 -15.70 -13.61 -15.62
CA LEU A 432 -16.06 -13.64 -17.04
C LEU A 432 -14.85 -13.86 -17.97
N LEU A 433 -13.67 -13.57 -17.44
CA LEU A 433 -12.37 -13.67 -18.11
C LEU A 433 -11.75 -15.08 -17.85
#